data_ad772d8fa4ea7174e491bb4058b78ef6
#
_entry.id   ad772d8fa4ea7174e491bb4058b78ef6
#
_cell.length_a   1.000
_cell.length_b   1.000
_cell.length_c   1.000
_cell.angle_alpha   90.00
_cell.angle_beta   90.00
_cell.angle_gamma   90.00
#
_symmetry.space_group_name_H-M   'P 1'
#
loop_
_entity.id
_entity.type
_entity.pdbx_description
1 polymer ?
#
loop_
_entity_poly.entity_id
_entity_poly.type
_entity_poly.pdbx_seq_one_letter_code
_entity_poly.pdbx_strand_id
1 'polypeptide(L)'
;MNNNRDINFQSTERQKRILPEDSFGDWKWREALAESMIPLIGALYRDGVNILIYGKSLVNESPVSIMKAHRFARQTDNNELSELETFPIIKYITSLNLCDCEIDVGEIAVKCPFFDQIKSDNSQLPDFLNKQLVSVIDKDSSRPDEPTSIVLYGFGRIGRLVARMMTQTTGPGNYFRLKAVVIRKASNDDIYKRASLLLRDSVHGSFDGTVRVDEENSTLVINGNAVKIIYANSPDDVKYSDHNIINPLIIDNTGVWRDYDSLSRHINSGCLLYTSDAADE
;
A
#
# COMPACT_ATOMS: atom_id res chain seq x y z
N MET A 1 17.95 43.41 7.89
CA MET A 1 19.06 42.45 7.98
C MET A 1 18.54 41.11 7.48
N ASN A 2 18.74 40.86 6.19
CA ASN A 2 18.35 39.65 5.51
C ASN A 2 19.41 38.57 5.75
N ASN A 3 19.04 37.47 6.39
CA ASN A 3 19.87 36.26 6.40
C ASN A 3 19.28 35.27 5.37
N ASN A 4 19.68 35.47 4.13
CA ASN A 4 19.63 34.39 3.12
C ASN A 4 20.68 33.35 3.51
N ARG A 5 20.26 32.22 4.00
CA ARG A 5 21.09 31.00 4.02
C ARG A 5 20.94 30.35 2.64
N ASP A 6 21.81 30.71 1.74
CA ASP A 6 22.03 29.95 0.50
C ASP A 6 22.52 28.54 0.89
N ILE A 7 21.61 27.59 0.86
CA ILE A 7 21.96 26.17 0.90
C ILE A 7 22.46 25.85 -0.50
N ASN A 8 23.76 25.90 -0.67
CA ASN A 8 24.46 25.51 -1.88
C ASN A 8 24.33 23.98 -2.03
N PHE A 9 23.27 23.52 -2.68
CA PHE A 9 23.19 22.18 -3.23
C PHE A 9 24.17 22.13 -4.41
N GLN A 10 25.39 21.70 -4.16
CA GLN A 10 26.24 21.20 -5.23
C GLN A 10 25.58 19.91 -5.73
N SER A 11 24.77 20.05 -6.78
CA SER A 11 24.34 18.91 -7.58
C SER A 11 25.60 18.33 -8.21
N THR A 12 26.08 17.23 -7.69
CA THR A 12 27.06 16.41 -8.38
C THR A 12 26.37 15.93 -9.66
N GLU A 13 26.64 16.58 -10.80
CA GLU A 13 26.19 16.11 -12.09
C GLU A 13 26.74 14.71 -12.29
N ARG A 14 25.85 13.72 -12.17
CA ARG A 14 26.20 12.33 -12.47
C ARG A 14 26.50 12.22 -13.94
N GLN A 15 27.62 11.56 -14.27
CA GLN A 15 27.98 11.30 -15.66
C GLN A 15 26.79 10.58 -16.33
N LYS A 16 26.40 11.09 -17.50
CA LYS A 16 25.42 10.43 -18.34
C LYS A 16 25.87 8.99 -18.58
N ARG A 17 24.99 8.04 -18.29
CA ARG A 17 25.26 6.63 -18.51
C ARG A 17 25.60 6.40 -19.98
N ILE A 18 26.79 5.85 -20.25
CA ILE A 18 27.14 5.35 -21.56
C ILE A 18 26.24 4.15 -21.85
N LEU A 19 25.53 4.19 -22.98
CA LEU A 19 24.72 3.05 -23.40
C LEU A 19 25.64 1.85 -23.59
N PRO A 20 25.36 0.68 -22.98
CA PRO A 20 26.17 -0.50 -23.17
C PRO A 20 26.11 -0.97 -24.62
N GLU A 21 27.21 -1.53 -25.12
CA GLU A 21 27.30 -2.10 -26.47
C GLU A 21 26.25 -3.24 -26.65
N ASP A 22 26.00 -4.02 -25.59
CA ASP A 22 24.93 -5.01 -25.53
C ASP A 22 23.75 -4.50 -24.67
N SER A 23 22.88 -3.75 -25.31
CA SER A 23 21.66 -3.21 -24.65
C SER A 23 20.67 -4.30 -24.21
N PHE A 24 20.66 -5.46 -24.88
CA PHE A 24 19.78 -6.56 -24.54
C PHE A 24 20.32 -7.36 -23.34
N GLY A 25 21.61 -7.57 -23.26
CA GLY A 25 22.27 -8.17 -22.09
C GLY A 25 22.12 -7.29 -20.85
N ASP A 26 22.33 -5.99 -20.98
CA ASP A 26 22.09 -5.02 -19.90
C ASP A 26 20.64 -5.06 -19.40
N TRP A 27 19.67 -5.12 -20.31
CA TRP A 27 18.27 -5.19 -19.97
C TRP A 27 17.92 -6.46 -19.18
N LYS A 28 18.38 -7.63 -19.68
CA LYS A 28 18.18 -8.92 -18.98
C LYS A 28 18.76 -8.92 -17.57
N TRP A 29 19.93 -8.36 -17.40
CA TRP A 29 20.59 -8.32 -16.12
C TRP A 29 19.87 -7.41 -15.13
N ARG A 30 19.40 -6.26 -15.57
CA ARG A 30 18.60 -5.33 -14.77
C ARG A 30 17.24 -5.92 -14.39
N GLU A 31 16.62 -6.63 -15.32
CA GLU A 31 15.38 -7.36 -15.06
C GLU A 31 15.57 -8.42 -13.98
N ALA A 32 16.64 -9.21 -14.06
CA ALA A 32 16.98 -10.22 -13.05
C ALA A 32 17.25 -9.61 -11.66
N LEU A 33 17.86 -8.41 -11.61
CA LEU A 33 18.01 -7.67 -10.35
C LEU A 33 16.65 -7.20 -9.80
N ALA A 34 15.80 -6.64 -10.65
CA ALA A 34 14.45 -6.23 -10.26
C ALA A 34 13.62 -7.41 -9.75
N GLU A 35 13.72 -8.59 -10.39
CA GLU A 35 13.11 -9.83 -9.90
C GLU A 35 13.65 -10.22 -8.52
N SER A 36 14.95 -10.07 -8.30
CA SER A 36 15.59 -10.39 -7.03
C SER A 36 15.21 -9.41 -5.90
N MET A 37 14.76 -8.20 -6.23
CA MET A 37 14.25 -7.23 -5.24
C MET A 37 12.89 -7.63 -4.69
N ILE A 38 12.02 -8.28 -5.47
CA ILE A 38 10.64 -8.56 -5.10
C ILE A 38 10.52 -9.30 -3.75
N PRO A 39 11.22 -10.43 -3.50
CA PRO A 39 11.12 -11.11 -2.21
C PRO A 39 11.67 -10.27 -1.05
N LEU A 40 12.67 -9.43 -1.27
CA LEU A 40 13.23 -8.53 -0.25
C LEU A 40 12.24 -7.43 0.11
N ILE A 41 11.64 -6.79 -0.90
CA ILE A 41 10.59 -5.78 -0.70
C ILE A 41 9.38 -6.39 0.01
N GLY A 42 8.97 -7.60 -0.38
CA GLY A 42 7.88 -8.30 0.27
C GLY A 42 8.16 -8.67 1.74
N ALA A 43 9.41 -9.01 2.08
CA ALA A 43 9.81 -9.24 3.47
C ALA A 43 9.71 -7.95 4.28
N LEU A 44 10.33 -6.87 3.82
CA LEU A 44 10.28 -5.55 4.45
C LEU A 44 8.84 -5.03 4.63
N TYR A 45 8.01 -5.21 3.63
CA TYR A 45 6.60 -4.80 3.71
C TYR A 45 5.83 -5.54 4.80
N ARG A 46 6.11 -6.83 5.05
CA ARG A 46 5.50 -7.57 6.16
C ARG A 46 5.87 -6.99 7.53
N ASP A 47 7.07 -6.41 7.65
CA ASP A 47 7.54 -5.72 8.86
C ASP A 47 7.13 -4.24 8.88
N GLY A 48 6.32 -3.81 7.90
CA GLY A 48 5.81 -2.45 7.81
C GLY A 48 6.73 -1.44 7.16
N VAL A 49 7.77 -1.91 6.52
CA VAL A 49 8.70 -1.04 5.81
C VAL A 49 8.30 -0.93 4.36
N ASN A 50 7.89 0.27 3.94
CA ASN A 50 7.53 0.56 2.55
C ASN A 50 8.75 1.10 1.80
N ILE A 51 9.18 0.40 0.77
CA ILE A 51 10.31 0.81 -0.06
C ILE A 51 9.82 1.65 -1.23
N LEU A 52 10.39 2.84 -1.36
CA LEU A 52 10.04 3.81 -2.38
C LEU A 52 11.25 4.09 -3.31
N ILE A 53 10.95 4.57 -4.51
CA ILE A 53 11.88 5.24 -5.41
C ILE A 53 11.22 6.54 -5.85
N TYR A 54 11.76 7.68 -5.41
CA TYR A 54 11.22 9.02 -5.67
C TYR A 54 9.71 9.10 -5.38
N GLY A 55 9.32 8.66 -4.18
CA GLY A 55 7.94 8.65 -3.70
C GLY A 55 7.06 7.54 -4.29
N LYS A 56 7.58 6.73 -5.23
CA LYS A 56 6.82 5.63 -5.83
C LYS A 56 7.08 4.33 -5.10
N SER A 57 6.04 3.73 -4.51
CA SER A 57 6.14 2.45 -3.82
C SER A 57 6.49 1.32 -4.79
N LEU A 58 7.36 0.42 -4.34
CA LEU A 58 7.74 -0.80 -5.08
C LEU A 58 6.98 -2.05 -4.59
N VAL A 59 6.05 -1.88 -3.65
CA VAL A 59 5.28 -2.99 -3.10
C VAL A 59 4.30 -3.53 -4.15
N ASN A 60 4.28 -4.85 -4.34
CA ASN A 60 3.44 -5.55 -5.32
C ASN A 60 3.67 -5.13 -6.77
N GLU A 61 4.83 -4.53 -7.08
CA GLU A 61 5.17 -4.13 -8.43
C GLU A 61 5.83 -5.28 -9.21
N SER A 62 5.63 -5.27 -10.54
CA SER A 62 6.30 -6.20 -11.45
C SER A 62 7.75 -5.78 -11.68
N PRO A 63 8.66 -6.70 -12.14
CA PRO A 63 10.03 -6.34 -12.49
C PRO A 63 10.11 -5.17 -13.46
N VAL A 64 9.25 -5.16 -14.48
CA VAL A 64 9.18 -4.07 -15.46
C VAL A 64 8.75 -2.75 -14.83
N SER A 65 7.81 -2.78 -13.86
CA SER A 65 7.38 -1.59 -13.12
C SER A 65 8.49 -1.07 -12.23
N ILE A 66 9.26 -1.94 -11.57
CA ILE A 66 10.43 -1.57 -10.77
C ILE A 66 11.48 -0.86 -11.65
N MET A 67 11.79 -1.43 -12.82
CA MET A 67 12.69 -0.81 -13.79
C MET A 67 12.18 0.55 -14.28
N LYS A 68 10.85 0.70 -14.47
CA LYS A 68 10.24 1.99 -14.84
C LYS A 68 10.37 3.03 -13.71
N ALA A 69 10.23 2.61 -12.45
CA ALA A 69 10.42 3.50 -11.30
C ALA A 69 11.84 4.09 -11.27
N HIS A 70 12.86 3.28 -11.54
CA HIS A 70 14.25 3.75 -11.64
C HIS A 70 14.43 4.77 -12.79
N ARG A 71 13.82 4.51 -13.95
CA ARG A 71 13.85 5.46 -15.07
C ARG A 71 13.13 6.78 -14.76
N PHE A 72 12.09 6.73 -13.93
CA PHE A 72 11.33 7.91 -13.52
C PHE A 72 12.20 8.88 -12.70
N ALA A 73 13.16 8.39 -11.91
CA ALA A 73 14.12 9.21 -11.19
C ALA A 73 14.84 10.21 -12.10
N ARG A 74 15.16 9.80 -13.33
CA ARG A 74 15.78 10.67 -14.34
C ARG A 74 14.90 11.84 -14.76
N GLN A 75 13.58 11.66 -14.77
CA GLN A 75 12.62 12.71 -15.14
C GLN A 75 12.41 13.71 -14.00
N THR A 76 12.56 13.26 -12.76
CA THR A 76 12.26 14.07 -11.57
C THR A 76 13.46 14.93 -11.15
N ASP A 77 14.68 14.37 -11.20
CA ASP A 77 15.87 15.00 -10.63
C ASP A 77 17.08 14.96 -11.56
N ASN A 78 16.89 14.68 -12.84
CA ASN A 78 17.92 14.51 -13.86
C ASN A 78 19.06 13.55 -13.45
N ASN A 79 18.79 12.65 -12.49
CA ASN A 79 19.72 11.65 -11.99
C ASN A 79 19.49 10.30 -12.67
N GLU A 80 20.55 9.68 -13.15
CA GLU A 80 20.48 8.31 -13.63
C GLU A 80 20.59 7.35 -12.45
N LEU A 81 19.51 6.67 -12.16
CA LEU A 81 19.41 5.64 -11.14
C LEU A 81 19.20 4.27 -11.79
N SER A 82 19.87 3.24 -11.30
CA SER A 82 19.66 1.89 -11.77
C SER A 82 19.51 0.89 -10.61
N GLU A 83 18.99 -0.26 -10.96
CA GLU A 83 18.78 -1.38 -10.04
C GLU A 83 20.09 -1.84 -9.39
N LEU A 84 21.22 -1.60 -10.03
CA LEU A 84 22.57 -1.91 -9.54
C LEU A 84 22.94 -1.16 -8.28
N GLU A 85 22.46 0.07 -8.16
CA GLU A 85 22.75 0.93 -7.02
C GLU A 85 21.76 0.68 -5.88
N THR A 86 20.49 0.44 -6.20
CA THR A 86 19.43 0.28 -5.20
C THR A 86 19.34 -1.14 -4.65
N PHE A 87 19.69 -2.17 -5.43
CA PHE A 87 19.65 -3.55 -4.96
C PHE A 87 20.53 -3.80 -3.73
N PRO A 88 21.82 -3.40 -3.69
CA PRO A 88 22.65 -3.54 -2.49
C PRO A 88 22.08 -2.79 -1.28
N ILE A 89 21.46 -1.63 -1.51
CA ILE A 89 20.81 -0.85 -0.45
C ILE A 89 19.64 -1.64 0.13
N ILE A 90 18.71 -2.12 -0.72
CA ILE A 90 17.55 -2.92 -0.29
C ILE A 90 18.03 -4.17 0.45
N LYS A 91 19.04 -4.86 -0.09
CA LYS A 91 19.61 -6.05 0.54
C LYS A 91 20.18 -5.77 1.92
N TYR A 92 20.86 -4.65 2.11
CA TYR A 92 21.37 -4.28 3.44
C TYR A 92 20.24 -3.90 4.39
N ILE A 93 19.25 -3.15 3.94
CA ILE A 93 18.08 -2.76 4.73
C ILE A 93 17.36 -3.97 5.31
N THR A 94 17.27 -5.10 4.59
CA THR A 94 16.66 -6.34 5.12
C THR A 94 17.41 -6.95 6.31
N SER A 95 18.65 -6.55 6.57
CA SER A 95 19.42 -6.99 7.72
C SER A 95 19.25 -6.09 8.96
N LEU A 96 18.59 -4.95 8.80
CA LEU A 96 18.36 -4.01 9.88
C LEU A 96 17.02 -4.32 10.59
N ASN A 97 16.97 -4.02 11.88
CA ASN A 97 15.72 -4.08 12.64
C ASN A 97 14.91 -2.80 12.39
N LEU A 98 14.01 -2.85 11.40
CA LEU A 98 13.18 -1.73 10.96
C LEU A 98 11.71 -2.13 11.02
N CYS A 99 10.87 -1.18 11.39
CA CYS A 99 9.42 -1.35 11.36
C CYS A 99 8.72 0.00 11.12
N ASP A 100 7.51 -0.07 10.54
CA ASP A 100 6.58 1.06 10.41
C ASP A 100 7.19 2.34 9.84
N CYS A 101 7.95 2.21 8.76
CA CYS A 101 8.60 3.34 8.12
C CYS A 101 8.54 3.27 6.59
N GLU A 102 8.72 4.42 5.96
CA GLU A 102 8.91 4.55 4.52
C GLU A 102 10.37 4.90 4.23
N ILE A 103 10.98 4.21 3.29
CA ILE A 103 12.38 4.41 2.92
C ILE A 103 12.48 4.61 1.41
N ASP A 104 12.84 5.81 1.00
CA ASP A 104 13.14 6.10 -0.40
C ASP A 104 14.57 5.73 -0.74
N VAL A 105 14.74 4.52 -1.27
CA VAL A 105 16.06 4.00 -1.65
C VAL A 105 16.64 4.72 -2.87
N GLY A 106 15.78 5.34 -3.67
CA GLY A 106 16.22 6.16 -4.80
C GLY A 106 16.93 7.42 -4.32
N GLU A 107 16.33 8.15 -3.39
CA GLU A 107 16.97 9.32 -2.77
C GLU A 107 18.23 8.97 -2.00
N ILE A 108 18.23 7.86 -1.27
CA ILE A 108 19.41 7.39 -0.52
C ILE A 108 20.55 7.06 -1.47
N ALA A 109 20.28 6.35 -2.56
CA ALA A 109 21.27 6.02 -3.55
C ALA A 109 21.91 7.26 -4.19
N VAL A 110 21.09 8.28 -4.47
CA VAL A 110 21.58 9.55 -5.03
C VAL A 110 22.44 10.33 -4.05
N LYS A 111 22.13 10.29 -2.76
CA LYS A 111 22.90 10.95 -1.68
C LYS A 111 24.20 10.20 -1.33
N CYS A 112 24.40 8.99 -1.85
CA CYS A 112 25.57 8.19 -1.54
C CYS A 112 26.84 8.75 -2.22
N PRO A 113 27.87 9.15 -1.46
CA PRO A 113 29.04 9.82 -2.01
C PRO A 113 29.96 8.90 -2.84
N PHE A 114 29.82 7.59 -2.69
CA PHE A 114 30.55 6.55 -3.43
C PHE A 114 29.63 5.74 -4.35
N PHE A 115 28.61 6.37 -4.85
CA PHE A 115 27.58 5.76 -5.70
C PHE A 115 28.14 4.97 -6.89
N ASP A 116 29.13 5.52 -7.59
CA ASP A 116 29.75 4.85 -8.74
C ASP A 116 30.53 3.59 -8.33
N GLN A 117 30.93 3.49 -7.07
CA GLN A 117 31.70 2.36 -6.52
C GLN A 117 30.81 1.27 -5.94
N ILE A 118 29.54 1.55 -5.61
CA ILE A 118 28.60 0.56 -5.03
C ILE A 118 28.50 -0.71 -5.87
N LYS A 119 28.68 -0.59 -7.18
CA LYS A 119 28.66 -1.72 -8.13
C LYS A 119 29.80 -2.70 -7.91
N SER A 120 30.95 -2.23 -7.43
CA SER A 120 32.20 -3.00 -7.30
C SER A 120 32.64 -3.23 -5.86
N ASP A 121 32.35 -2.28 -4.96
CA ASP A 121 32.71 -2.33 -3.55
C ASP A 121 31.62 -1.74 -2.66
N ASN A 122 31.02 -2.59 -1.83
CA ASN A 122 29.96 -2.23 -0.91
C ASN A 122 30.44 -2.07 0.54
N SER A 123 31.75 -2.06 0.78
CA SER A 123 32.33 -2.08 2.14
C SER A 123 31.94 -0.87 3.00
N GLN A 124 31.72 0.30 2.39
CA GLN A 124 31.34 1.52 3.09
C GLN A 124 29.80 1.73 3.18
N LEU A 125 29.03 0.90 2.49
CA LEU A 125 27.59 1.04 2.42
C LEU A 125 26.90 0.87 3.79
N PRO A 126 27.29 -0.09 4.66
CA PRO A 126 26.72 -0.23 5.98
C PRO A 126 26.83 1.04 6.83
N ASP A 127 28.00 1.63 6.92
CA ASP A 127 28.26 2.82 7.72
C ASP A 127 27.45 4.03 7.22
N PHE A 128 27.36 4.17 5.91
CA PHE A 128 26.55 5.21 5.29
C PHE A 128 25.06 5.01 5.59
N LEU A 129 24.52 3.82 5.37
CA LEU A 129 23.11 3.53 5.58
C LEU A 129 22.70 3.64 7.06
N ASN A 130 23.52 3.16 7.98
CA ASN A 130 23.28 3.32 9.41
C ASN A 130 23.16 4.79 9.81
N LYS A 131 23.96 5.69 9.23
CA LYS A 131 23.84 7.12 9.47
C LYS A 131 22.58 7.74 8.87
N GLN A 132 22.20 7.30 7.65
CA GLN A 132 20.99 7.81 7.00
C GLN A 132 19.71 7.33 7.70
N LEU A 133 19.71 6.11 8.22
CA LEU A 133 18.54 5.43 8.78
C LEU A 133 18.51 5.46 10.32
N VAL A 134 19.43 6.18 10.99
CA VAL A 134 19.52 6.23 12.45
C VAL A 134 18.20 6.61 13.13
N SER A 135 17.36 7.39 12.43
CA SER A 135 16.06 7.82 12.97
C SER A 135 14.98 6.75 12.94
N VAL A 136 15.19 5.64 12.22
CA VAL A 136 14.20 4.57 12.02
C VAL A 136 14.71 3.17 12.44
N ILE A 137 16.01 3.01 12.69
CA ILE A 137 16.59 1.76 13.19
C ILE A 137 16.19 1.57 14.66
N ASP A 138 15.91 0.32 15.04
CA ASP A 138 15.59 -0.12 16.41
C ASP A 138 14.43 0.65 17.07
N LYS A 139 13.48 1.13 16.27
CA LYS A 139 12.23 1.65 16.81
C LYS A 139 11.28 0.52 17.16
N ASP A 140 10.54 0.72 18.26
CA ASP A 140 9.42 -0.15 18.57
C ASP A 140 8.31 0.02 17.53
N SER A 141 7.72 -1.11 17.12
CA SER A 141 6.56 -1.09 16.23
C SER A 141 5.39 -0.38 16.91
N SER A 142 4.82 0.59 16.23
CA SER A 142 3.56 1.22 16.63
C SER A 142 2.33 0.46 16.11
N ARG A 143 2.56 -0.63 15.37
CA ARG A 143 1.49 -1.44 14.80
C ARG A 143 0.70 -2.17 15.88
N PRO A 144 -0.61 -2.18 15.79
CA PRO A 144 -1.41 -3.15 16.53
C PRO A 144 -1.07 -4.57 16.05
N ASP A 145 -1.05 -5.54 16.95
CA ASP A 145 -0.79 -6.95 16.65
C ASP A 145 -1.77 -7.51 15.59
N GLU A 146 -2.96 -6.93 15.50
CA GLU A 146 -3.96 -7.26 14.49
C GLU A 146 -4.32 -6.05 13.64
N PRO A 147 -4.53 -6.24 12.31
CA PRO A 147 -4.98 -5.18 11.43
C PRO A 147 -6.31 -4.59 11.88
N THR A 148 -6.44 -3.27 11.78
CA THR A 148 -7.70 -2.57 12.07
C THR A 148 -8.82 -3.09 11.17
N SER A 149 -9.92 -3.51 11.79
CA SER A 149 -11.09 -3.99 11.08
C SER A 149 -11.80 -2.86 10.35
N ILE A 150 -12.00 -3.00 9.05
CA ILE A 150 -12.77 -2.08 8.23
C ILE A 150 -14.16 -2.67 7.96
N VAL A 151 -15.18 -1.82 8.09
CA VAL A 151 -16.54 -2.13 7.67
C VAL A 151 -16.99 -1.09 6.65
N LEU A 152 -17.46 -1.56 5.50
CA LEU A 152 -18.10 -0.71 4.51
C LEU A 152 -19.60 -0.65 4.81
N TYR A 153 -20.11 0.52 5.11
CA TYR A 153 -21.53 0.75 5.27
C TYR A 153 -22.10 1.25 3.94
N GLY A 154 -22.81 0.35 3.24
CA GLY A 154 -23.20 0.53 1.85
C GLY A 154 -22.29 -0.22 0.86
N PHE A 155 -22.90 -0.85 -0.15
CA PHE A 155 -22.21 -1.62 -1.19
C PHE A 155 -22.64 -1.19 -2.59
N GLY A 156 -22.72 0.13 -2.78
CA GLY A 156 -22.92 0.80 -4.04
C GLY A 156 -21.68 0.71 -4.94
N ARG A 157 -21.56 1.57 -5.95
CA ARG A 157 -20.38 1.61 -6.83
C ARG A 157 -19.08 1.85 -6.06
N ILE A 158 -19.05 2.90 -5.23
CA ILE A 158 -17.87 3.27 -4.45
C ILE A 158 -17.51 2.17 -3.46
N GLY A 159 -18.47 1.68 -2.67
CA GLY A 159 -18.21 0.60 -1.72
C GLY A 159 -17.63 -0.66 -2.38
N ARG A 160 -18.09 -1.03 -3.58
CA ARG A 160 -17.50 -2.15 -4.34
C ARG A 160 -16.08 -1.85 -4.82
N LEU A 161 -15.80 -0.62 -5.25
CA LEU A 161 -14.46 -0.21 -5.68
C LEU A 161 -13.48 -0.24 -4.50
N VAL A 162 -13.87 0.30 -3.36
CA VAL A 162 -13.07 0.24 -2.11
C VAL A 162 -12.83 -1.21 -1.69
N ALA A 163 -13.86 -2.07 -1.75
CA ALA A 163 -13.71 -3.49 -1.45
C ALA A 163 -12.71 -4.20 -2.38
N ARG A 164 -12.75 -3.89 -3.69
CA ARG A 164 -11.77 -4.42 -4.66
C ARG A 164 -10.35 -3.98 -4.29
N MET A 165 -10.14 -2.67 -4.09
CA MET A 165 -8.82 -2.12 -3.73
C MET A 165 -8.28 -2.77 -2.46
N MET A 166 -9.07 -2.83 -1.41
CA MET A 166 -8.65 -3.43 -0.14
C MET A 166 -8.32 -4.90 -0.24
N THR A 167 -9.07 -5.67 -1.05
CA THR A 167 -8.86 -7.11 -1.17
C THR A 167 -7.78 -7.49 -2.20
N GLN A 168 -7.44 -6.61 -3.12
CA GLN A 168 -6.29 -6.78 -4.02
C GLN A 168 -4.95 -6.60 -3.31
N THR A 169 -4.90 -5.69 -2.33
CA THR A 169 -3.68 -5.36 -1.60
C THR A 169 -3.57 -6.06 -0.23
N THR A 170 -4.53 -6.93 0.12
CA THR A 170 -4.52 -7.61 1.42
C THR A 170 -3.30 -8.50 1.59
N GLY A 171 -2.55 -8.28 2.66
CA GLY A 171 -1.39 -9.07 3.04
C GLY A 171 -0.99 -8.79 4.49
N PRO A 172 0.01 -9.53 5.02
CA PRO A 172 0.48 -9.33 6.40
C PRO A 172 0.98 -7.92 6.70
N GLY A 173 1.44 -7.19 5.67
CA GLY A 173 1.89 -5.80 5.80
C GLY A 173 0.77 -4.76 5.85
N ASN A 174 -0.48 -5.13 5.63
CA ASN A 174 -1.60 -4.19 5.64
C ASN A 174 -2.09 -3.86 7.04
N TYR A 175 -2.26 -2.57 7.30
CA TYR A 175 -2.85 -2.06 8.55
C TYR A 175 -4.36 -2.25 8.62
N PHE A 176 -5.04 -2.46 7.50
CA PHE A 176 -6.49 -2.50 7.39
C PHE A 176 -6.95 -3.80 6.78
N ARG A 177 -8.02 -4.36 7.32
CA ARG A 177 -8.65 -5.56 6.79
C ARG A 177 -10.15 -5.38 6.65
N LEU A 178 -10.68 -5.57 5.46
CA LEU A 178 -12.11 -5.58 5.22
C LEU A 178 -12.73 -6.81 5.90
N LYS A 179 -13.54 -6.59 6.93
CA LYS A 179 -14.19 -7.63 7.72
C LYS A 179 -15.68 -7.80 7.38
N ALA A 180 -16.37 -6.68 7.10
CA ALA A 180 -17.79 -6.76 6.79
C ALA A 180 -18.24 -5.66 5.81
N VAL A 181 -19.39 -5.92 5.23
CA VAL A 181 -20.17 -4.96 4.45
C VAL A 181 -21.58 -4.93 5.01
N VAL A 182 -22.10 -3.75 5.35
CA VAL A 182 -23.46 -3.54 5.81
C VAL A 182 -24.33 -3.06 4.67
N ILE A 183 -25.46 -3.73 4.44
CA ILE A 183 -26.38 -3.41 3.35
C ILE A 183 -27.83 -3.58 3.80
N ARG A 184 -28.74 -2.93 3.08
CA ARG A 184 -30.18 -3.24 3.22
C ARG A 184 -30.50 -4.49 2.43
N LYS A 185 -31.28 -5.40 3.02
CA LYS A 185 -31.74 -6.60 2.34
C LYS A 185 -32.77 -6.22 1.27
N ALA A 186 -32.51 -6.57 0.03
CA ALA A 186 -33.40 -6.26 -1.10
C ALA A 186 -34.19 -7.48 -1.58
N SER A 187 -33.60 -8.68 -1.51
CA SER A 187 -34.22 -9.95 -1.95
C SER A 187 -33.55 -11.14 -1.26
N ASN A 188 -34.07 -12.35 -1.49
CA ASN A 188 -33.44 -13.56 -0.96
C ASN A 188 -32.10 -13.85 -1.63
N ASP A 189 -31.94 -13.53 -2.94
CA ASP A 189 -30.70 -13.75 -3.70
C ASP A 189 -29.75 -12.54 -3.65
N ASP A 190 -29.92 -11.64 -2.67
CA ASP A 190 -29.17 -10.38 -2.63
C ASP A 190 -27.65 -10.60 -2.57
N ILE A 191 -27.19 -11.60 -1.83
CA ILE A 191 -25.75 -11.89 -1.69
C ILE A 191 -25.12 -12.29 -3.04
N TYR A 192 -25.80 -13.11 -3.85
CA TYR A 192 -25.33 -13.50 -5.19
C TYR A 192 -25.32 -12.32 -6.15
N LYS A 193 -26.32 -11.45 -6.06
CA LYS A 193 -26.37 -10.21 -6.81
C LYS A 193 -25.19 -9.30 -6.45
N ARG A 194 -24.87 -9.16 -5.16
CA ARG A 194 -23.72 -8.37 -4.71
C ARG A 194 -22.39 -8.95 -5.18
N ALA A 195 -22.21 -10.27 -5.12
CA ALA A 195 -21.04 -10.96 -5.66
C ALA A 195 -20.89 -10.72 -7.16
N SER A 196 -21.96 -10.85 -7.93
CA SER A 196 -21.95 -10.60 -9.37
C SER A 196 -21.61 -9.15 -9.72
N LEU A 197 -22.15 -8.18 -8.98
CA LEU A 197 -21.87 -6.76 -9.15
C LEU A 197 -20.43 -6.40 -8.73
N LEU A 198 -19.84 -7.12 -7.76
CA LEU A 198 -18.44 -6.95 -7.40
C LEU A 198 -17.52 -7.46 -8.51
N LEU A 199 -17.85 -8.61 -9.12
CA LEU A 199 -17.07 -9.18 -10.21
C LEU A 199 -17.16 -8.35 -11.51
N ARG A 200 -18.31 -7.76 -11.78
CA ARG A 200 -18.59 -7.07 -13.06
C ARG A 200 -19.11 -5.67 -12.78
N ASP A 201 -18.23 -4.68 -12.91
CA ASP A 201 -18.63 -3.29 -12.86
C ASP A 201 -18.63 -2.68 -14.26
N SER A 202 -19.69 -1.93 -14.58
CA SER A 202 -19.87 -1.37 -15.95
C SER A 202 -18.91 -0.20 -16.22
N VAL A 203 -18.36 0.42 -15.20
CA VAL A 203 -17.47 1.59 -15.33
C VAL A 203 -16.00 1.20 -15.15
N HIS A 204 -15.71 0.38 -14.13
CA HIS A 204 -14.35 0.03 -13.73
C HIS A 204 -13.88 -1.35 -14.25
N GLY A 205 -14.69 -1.96 -15.12
CA GLY A 205 -14.37 -3.27 -15.72
C GLY A 205 -14.54 -4.45 -14.75
N SER A 206 -14.06 -5.61 -15.20
CA SER A 206 -14.07 -6.82 -14.40
C SER A 206 -13.06 -6.76 -13.27
N PHE A 207 -13.41 -7.36 -12.13
CA PHE A 207 -12.50 -7.52 -10.99
C PHE A 207 -11.45 -8.59 -11.34
N ASP A 208 -10.19 -8.24 -11.20
CA ASP A 208 -9.07 -9.18 -11.32
C ASP A 208 -8.88 -9.93 -10.00
N GLY A 209 -9.76 -10.93 -9.79
CA GLY A 209 -9.77 -11.69 -8.56
C GLY A 209 -10.93 -12.69 -8.50
N THR A 210 -11.03 -13.39 -7.38
CA THR A 210 -12.03 -14.43 -7.14
C THR A 210 -13.06 -13.96 -6.11
N VAL A 211 -14.34 -14.27 -6.36
CA VAL A 211 -15.42 -14.06 -5.40
C VAL A 211 -16.22 -15.34 -5.27
N ARG A 212 -16.35 -15.86 -4.06
CA ARG A 212 -17.18 -17.02 -3.74
C ARG A 212 -18.23 -16.59 -2.69
N VAL A 213 -19.44 -17.10 -2.84
CA VAL A 213 -20.53 -16.89 -1.88
C VAL A 213 -20.56 -18.07 -0.90
N ASP A 214 -20.60 -17.76 0.36
CA ASP A 214 -20.91 -18.65 1.47
C ASP A 214 -22.25 -18.16 2.05
N GLU A 215 -23.34 -18.78 1.61
CA GLU A 215 -24.69 -18.37 1.96
C GLU A 215 -25.02 -18.70 3.41
N GLU A 216 -24.58 -19.87 3.90
CA GLU A 216 -24.85 -20.33 5.27
C GLU A 216 -24.29 -19.33 6.29
N ASN A 217 -23.10 -18.80 6.01
CA ASN A 217 -22.44 -17.82 6.86
C ASN A 217 -22.70 -16.37 6.44
N SER A 218 -23.54 -16.12 5.43
CA SER A 218 -23.74 -14.77 4.87
C SER A 218 -22.42 -14.06 4.61
N THR A 219 -21.48 -14.69 3.88
CA THR A 219 -20.11 -14.23 3.70
C THR A 219 -19.72 -14.25 2.23
N LEU A 220 -19.05 -13.20 1.78
CA LEU A 220 -18.33 -13.19 0.51
C LEU A 220 -16.87 -13.50 0.76
N VAL A 221 -16.32 -14.53 0.11
CA VAL A 221 -14.89 -14.82 0.13
C VAL A 221 -14.27 -14.17 -1.09
N ILE A 222 -13.57 -13.06 -0.88
CA ILE A 222 -12.98 -12.23 -1.93
C ILE A 222 -11.46 -12.39 -1.87
N ASN A 223 -10.84 -12.96 -2.90
CA ASN A 223 -9.39 -13.28 -2.91
C ASN A 223 -8.94 -14.02 -1.64
N GLY A 224 -9.76 -14.95 -1.14
CA GLY A 224 -9.49 -15.68 0.10
C GLY A 224 -9.86 -14.95 1.40
N ASN A 225 -10.22 -13.66 1.34
CA ASN A 225 -10.66 -12.91 2.52
C ASN A 225 -12.14 -13.08 2.76
N ALA A 226 -12.50 -13.56 3.96
CA ALA A 226 -13.89 -13.68 4.38
C ALA A 226 -14.45 -12.31 4.79
N VAL A 227 -15.42 -11.84 4.03
CA VAL A 227 -16.11 -10.55 4.25
C VAL A 227 -17.56 -10.82 4.60
N LYS A 228 -17.94 -10.54 5.83
CA LYS A 228 -19.31 -10.76 6.36
C LYS A 228 -20.30 -9.80 5.70
N ILE A 229 -21.45 -10.29 5.27
CA ILE A 229 -22.56 -9.46 4.85
C ILE A 229 -23.51 -9.31 6.01
N ILE A 230 -23.69 -8.08 6.48
CA ILE A 230 -24.61 -7.72 7.56
C ILE A 230 -25.79 -6.98 6.96
N TYR A 231 -26.99 -7.42 7.29
CA TYR A 231 -28.22 -6.78 6.83
C TYR A 231 -28.76 -5.84 7.90
N ALA A 232 -28.82 -4.53 7.59
CA ALA A 232 -29.38 -3.53 8.49
C ALA A 232 -30.03 -2.38 7.70
N ASN A 233 -31.02 -1.74 8.28
CA ASN A 233 -31.68 -0.58 7.70
C ASN A 233 -31.09 0.74 8.22
N SER A 234 -30.52 0.71 9.41
CA SER A 234 -29.96 1.85 10.12
C SER A 234 -28.64 1.47 10.79
N PRO A 235 -27.71 2.42 11.01
CA PRO A 235 -26.51 2.16 11.81
C PRO A 235 -26.81 1.59 13.19
N ASP A 236 -27.86 2.04 13.86
CA ASP A 236 -28.23 1.59 15.21
C ASP A 236 -28.70 0.13 15.25
N ASP A 237 -29.07 -0.46 14.11
CA ASP A 237 -29.51 -1.87 14.03
C ASP A 237 -28.32 -2.85 14.06
N VAL A 238 -27.07 -2.35 14.05
CA VAL A 238 -25.87 -3.19 13.96
C VAL A 238 -25.11 -3.19 15.26
N LYS A 239 -24.82 -4.39 15.76
CA LYS A 239 -23.82 -4.62 16.80
C LYS A 239 -22.65 -5.39 16.21
N TYR A 240 -21.53 -4.70 15.99
CA TYR A 240 -20.35 -5.30 15.34
C TYR A 240 -19.71 -6.41 16.20
N SER A 241 -19.80 -6.29 17.53
CA SER A 241 -19.34 -7.33 18.47
C SER A 241 -20.03 -8.70 18.28
N ASP A 242 -21.29 -8.72 17.85
CA ASP A 242 -22.02 -9.96 17.60
C ASP A 242 -21.47 -10.72 16.37
N HIS A 243 -20.66 -10.05 15.58
CA HIS A 243 -19.97 -10.60 14.41
C HIS A 243 -18.46 -10.78 14.64
N ASN A 244 -17.97 -10.72 15.89
CA ASN A 244 -16.56 -10.76 16.26
C ASN A 244 -15.72 -9.63 15.59
N ILE A 245 -16.33 -8.46 15.39
CA ILE A 245 -15.68 -7.28 14.86
C ILE A 245 -15.62 -6.26 16.00
N ILE A 246 -14.40 -6.00 16.48
CA ILE A 246 -14.16 -5.13 17.63
C ILE A 246 -13.57 -3.82 17.14
N ASN A 247 -14.14 -2.70 17.60
CA ASN A 247 -13.66 -1.35 17.31
C ASN A 247 -13.35 -1.10 15.82
N PRO A 248 -14.27 -1.40 14.89
CA PRO A 248 -14.01 -1.21 13.47
C PRO A 248 -13.93 0.27 13.10
N LEU A 249 -13.20 0.56 12.04
CA LEU A 249 -13.33 1.80 11.29
C LEU A 249 -14.44 1.61 10.25
N ILE A 250 -15.43 2.50 10.28
CA ILE A 250 -16.57 2.47 9.35
C ILE A 250 -16.32 3.45 8.21
N ILE A 251 -16.51 2.98 6.98
CA ILE A 251 -16.53 3.83 5.78
C ILE A 251 -17.97 3.81 5.26
N ASP A 252 -18.68 4.92 5.42
CA ASP A 252 -20.04 5.07 4.93
C ASP A 252 -20.04 5.49 3.46
N ASN A 253 -20.51 4.59 2.60
CA ASN A 253 -20.61 4.80 1.16
C ASN A 253 -22.08 4.91 0.71
N THR A 254 -23.01 5.19 1.62
CA THR A 254 -24.45 5.22 1.29
C THR A 254 -24.88 6.54 0.67
N GLY A 255 -24.15 7.62 1.00
CA GLY A 255 -24.56 8.98 0.68
C GLY A 255 -25.84 9.44 1.39
N VAL A 256 -26.33 8.67 2.36
CA VAL A 256 -27.56 8.96 3.14
C VAL A 256 -27.22 9.75 4.38
N TRP A 257 -26.19 9.31 5.11
CA TRP A 257 -25.74 9.89 6.37
C TRP A 257 -24.64 10.92 6.06
N ARG A 258 -24.91 12.22 6.22
CA ARG A 258 -23.99 13.29 5.79
C ARG A 258 -23.67 14.31 6.87
N ASP A 259 -24.55 14.44 7.87
CA ASP A 259 -24.38 15.36 8.98
C ASP A 259 -23.79 14.64 10.20
N TYR A 260 -23.26 15.44 11.13
CA TYR A 260 -22.63 14.93 12.34
C TYR A 260 -23.55 14.02 13.17
N ASP A 261 -24.81 14.42 13.32
CA ASP A 261 -25.77 13.70 14.19
C ASP A 261 -26.13 12.34 13.59
N SER A 262 -26.29 12.28 12.27
CA SER A 262 -26.60 11.03 11.57
C SER A 262 -25.41 10.08 11.52
N LEU A 263 -24.18 10.59 11.31
CA LEU A 263 -22.97 9.79 11.28
C LEU A 263 -22.54 9.32 12.68
N SER A 264 -22.80 10.10 13.74
CA SER A 264 -22.50 9.72 15.11
C SER A 264 -23.22 8.46 15.58
N ARG A 265 -24.31 8.04 14.89
CA ARG A 265 -25.02 6.78 15.12
C ARG A 265 -24.10 5.55 14.93
N HIS A 266 -23.08 5.65 14.10
CA HIS A 266 -22.07 4.59 13.95
C HIS A 266 -21.27 4.38 15.23
N ILE A 267 -21.03 5.44 16.03
CA ILE A 267 -20.35 5.34 17.33
C ILE A 267 -21.18 4.48 18.29
N ASN A 268 -22.50 4.70 18.31
CA ASN A 268 -23.41 3.93 19.16
C ASN A 268 -23.42 2.42 18.81
N SER A 269 -23.08 2.08 17.57
CA SER A 269 -22.93 0.71 17.08
C SER A 269 -21.59 0.05 17.46
N GLY A 270 -20.69 0.79 18.15
CA GLY A 270 -19.42 0.29 18.66
C GLY A 270 -18.26 0.43 17.67
N CYS A 271 -18.28 1.44 16.78
CA CYS A 271 -17.13 1.73 15.94
C CYS A 271 -16.08 2.59 16.67
N LEU A 272 -14.82 2.42 16.29
CA LEU A 272 -13.71 3.25 16.76
C LEU A 272 -13.73 4.63 16.12
N LEU A 273 -13.95 4.65 14.81
CA LEU A 273 -13.95 5.84 13.97
C LEU A 273 -14.83 5.61 12.76
N TYR A 274 -15.42 6.66 12.23
CA TYR A 274 -16.15 6.61 10.97
C TYR A 274 -15.67 7.70 10.01
N THR A 275 -15.82 7.44 8.72
CA THR A 275 -15.69 8.41 7.64
C THR A 275 -16.83 8.22 6.66
N SER A 276 -17.27 9.28 6.02
CA SER A 276 -18.26 9.21 4.95
C SER A 276 -17.63 9.59 3.63
N ASP A 277 -18.14 9.00 2.58
CA ASP A 277 -17.96 9.47 1.22
C ASP A 277 -18.89 10.68 1.04
N ALA A 278 -18.41 11.85 1.44
CA ALA A 278 -19.06 13.10 1.11
C ALA A 278 -18.85 13.34 -0.38
N ALA A 279 -19.73 12.79 -1.19
CA ALA A 279 -19.78 13.14 -2.60
C ALA A 279 -20.02 14.64 -2.71
N ASP A 280 -19.11 15.27 -3.39
CA ASP A 280 -19.03 16.65 -3.82
C ASP A 280 -20.35 17.46 -3.78
N GLU A 281 -20.35 18.53 -3.01
CA GLU A 281 -21.10 19.73 -3.34
C GLU A 281 -20.20 20.73 -4.07
#